data_157870ba885bc606cd97c7ce94c96fab
#
_entry.id   157870ba885bc606cd97c7ce94c96fab
#
_cell.length_a   1.000
_cell.length_b   1.000
_cell.length_c   1.000
_cell.angle_alpha   90.00
_cell.angle_beta   90.00
_cell.angle_gamma   90.00
#
_symmetry.space_group_name_H-M   'P 1'
#
loop_
_entity.id
_entity.type
_entity.pdbx_description
1 polymer ?
#
loop_
_entity_poly.entity_id
_entity_poly.type
_entity_poly.pdbx_seq_one_letter_code
_entity_poly.pdbx_strand_id
1 'polypeptide(L)'
;AASDVYKRQAYNSYVILDEKTAVMDTVDANFKDEWLENVAKVLDGAKPDYLVVQHMEPDHAANIENFMKAYPDTTVVANTKTFTMMGNFFRNLNLDGKKLVVANGDSLTLGKHVLTFVFAPMVHWPEVMVTYDSTDKVLFSADGFGKFGALDVEEDWDCEARRYYIGIVGKYGAQVQKLLKAAATLDIQTICPLHGPILTENLGHYLEKYDIW
;
A
#
# COMPACT_ATOMS: atom_id res chain seq x y z
N ALA A 1 1.20 -24.35 -16.60
CA ALA A 1 2.49 -23.86 -16.23
C ALA A 1 2.56 -22.33 -16.11
N ALA A 2 2.66 -21.53 -17.18
CA ALA A 2 2.72 -20.05 -17.02
C ALA A 2 1.42 -19.43 -16.51
N SER A 3 0.25 -20.05 -16.70
CA SER A 3 -1.04 -19.58 -16.24
C SER A 3 -1.25 -19.71 -14.72
N ASP A 4 -0.49 -20.57 -14.05
CA ASP A 4 -0.65 -20.80 -12.61
C ASP A 4 0.08 -19.74 -11.78
N VAL A 5 1.14 -19.14 -12.32
CA VAL A 5 1.91 -18.08 -11.65
C VAL A 5 1.06 -16.82 -11.43
N TYR A 6 0.17 -16.50 -12.36
CA TYR A 6 -0.74 -15.34 -12.23
C TYR A 6 -1.98 -15.60 -11.38
N LYS A 7 -2.29 -16.84 -11.05
CA LYS A 7 -3.46 -17.20 -10.23
C LYS A 7 -3.18 -17.18 -8.73
N ARG A 8 -1.92 -17.07 -8.31
CA ARG A 8 -1.49 -17.13 -6.92
C ARG A 8 -0.61 -15.92 -6.61
N GLN A 9 -1.23 -14.75 -6.58
CA GLN A 9 -0.63 -13.48 -6.17
C GLN A 9 -1.03 -13.18 -4.73
N ALA A 10 -0.09 -12.68 -3.91
CA ALA A 10 -0.42 -12.11 -2.62
C ALA A 10 -0.93 -10.68 -2.80
N TYR A 11 -2.03 -10.35 -2.13
CA TYR A 11 -2.55 -8.98 -2.00
C TYR A 11 -2.55 -8.62 -0.53
N ASN A 12 -1.80 -7.61 -0.16
CA ASN A 12 -1.65 -7.21 1.23
C ASN A 12 -2.43 -5.92 1.51
N SER A 13 -3.08 -5.89 2.66
CA SER A 13 -3.65 -4.72 3.29
C SER A 13 -3.24 -4.78 4.76
N TYR A 14 -3.04 -3.62 5.39
CA TYR A 14 -2.52 -3.58 6.75
C TYR A 14 -3.45 -2.79 7.66
N VAL A 15 -3.44 -3.10 8.94
CA VAL A 15 -4.20 -2.38 9.96
C VAL A 15 -3.24 -1.88 11.02
N ILE A 16 -3.30 -0.58 11.31
CA ILE A 16 -2.56 0.04 12.41
C ILE A 16 -3.56 0.32 13.52
N LEU A 17 -3.38 -0.35 14.67
CA LEU A 17 -4.21 -0.20 15.85
C LEU A 17 -3.55 0.79 16.80
N ASP A 18 -4.24 1.90 17.06
CA ASP A 18 -3.81 2.94 18.00
C ASP A 18 -5.07 3.63 18.58
N GLU A 19 -4.94 4.81 19.20
CA GLU A 19 -6.08 5.62 19.63
C GLU A 19 -7.07 5.88 18.47
N LYS A 20 -6.52 6.07 17.27
CA LYS A 20 -7.25 6.03 15.99
C LYS A 20 -6.71 4.89 15.14
N THR A 21 -7.60 4.16 14.51
CA THR A 21 -7.25 3.02 13.69
C THR A 21 -7.20 3.39 12.21
N ALA A 22 -6.15 2.97 11.52
CA ALA A 22 -5.99 3.15 10.08
C ALA A 22 -5.90 1.80 9.37
N VAL A 23 -6.64 1.66 8.26
CA VAL A 23 -6.50 0.56 7.30
C VAL A 23 -5.73 1.09 6.10
N MET A 24 -4.70 0.35 5.67
CA MET A 24 -3.81 0.71 4.56
C MET A 24 -4.19 -0.09 3.33
N ASP A 25 -4.69 0.60 2.31
CA ASP A 25 -5.18 0.05 1.05
C ASP A 25 -6.24 -1.06 1.19
N THR A 26 -6.74 -1.53 0.08
CA THR A 26 -7.66 -2.66 -0.01
C THR A 26 -7.03 -3.78 -0.85
N VAL A 27 -7.82 -4.73 -1.33
CA VAL A 27 -7.35 -5.86 -2.12
C VAL A 27 -8.21 -6.03 -3.39
N ASP A 28 -7.83 -6.98 -4.25
CA ASP A 28 -8.56 -7.36 -5.46
C ASP A 28 -10.03 -7.70 -5.17
N ALA A 29 -10.91 -7.38 -6.10
CA ALA A 29 -12.36 -7.55 -5.99
C ALA A 29 -12.80 -8.97 -5.65
N ASN A 30 -12.07 -9.98 -6.12
CA ASN A 30 -12.39 -11.39 -5.91
C ASN A 30 -12.22 -11.83 -4.44
N PHE A 31 -11.45 -11.09 -3.64
CA PHE A 31 -11.16 -11.40 -2.24
C PHE A 31 -11.94 -10.51 -1.26
N LYS A 32 -12.97 -9.81 -1.74
CA LYS A 32 -13.75 -8.86 -0.94
C LYS A 32 -14.22 -9.42 0.41
N ASP A 33 -14.89 -10.55 0.39
CA ASP A 33 -15.55 -11.09 1.59
C ASP A 33 -14.50 -11.60 2.60
N GLU A 34 -13.49 -12.32 2.13
CA GLU A 34 -12.38 -12.79 2.95
C GLU A 34 -11.60 -11.62 3.56
N TRP A 35 -11.31 -10.59 2.77
CA TRP A 35 -10.59 -9.42 3.24
C TRP A 35 -11.38 -8.65 4.30
N LEU A 36 -12.67 -8.36 4.07
CA LEU A 36 -13.53 -7.68 5.05
C LEU A 36 -13.66 -8.47 6.34
N GLU A 37 -13.77 -9.81 6.25
CA GLU A 37 -13.78 -10.68 7.43
C GLU A 37 -12.46 -10.61 8.21
N ASN A 38 -11.32 -10.62 7.51
CA ASN A 38 -10.00 -10.51 8.12
C ASN A 38 -9.80 -9.13 8.78
N VAL A 39 -10.20 -8.05 8.11
CA VAL A 39 -10.18 -6.69 8.70
C VAL A 39 -11.04 -6.65 9.96
N ALA A 40 -12.27 -7.18 9.91
CA ALA A 40 -13.17 -7.19 11.07
C ALA A 40 -12.59 -8.00 12.24
N LYS A 41 -11.90 -9.13 11.99
CA LYS A 41 -11.21 -9.91 13.02
C LYS A 41 -10.09 -9.11 13.68
N VAL A 42 -9.27 -8.40 12.90
CA VAL A 42 -8.18 -7.59 13.44
C VAL A 42 -8.72 -6.40 14.24
N LEU A 43 -9.81 -5.78 13.77
CA LEU A 43 -10.44 -4.65 14.45
C LEU A 43 -11.10 -5.05 15.79
N ASP A 44 -11.45 -6.32 15.97
CA ASP A 44 -12.08 -6.87 17.20
C ASP A 44 -13.23 -6.00 17.74
N GLY A 45 -14.11 -5.59 16.84
CA GLY A 45 -15.26 -4.74 17.14
C GLY A 45 -14.97 -3.23 17.16
N ALA A 46 -13.72 -2.80 17.04
CA ALA A 46 -13.40 -1.40 16.83
C ALA A 46 -13.85 -0.92 15.44
N LYS A 47 -14.01 0.39 15.27
CA LYS A 47 -14.29 1.00 13.97
C LYS A 47 -13.03 1.66 13.45
N PRO A 48 -12.70 1.50 12.17
CA PRO A 48 -11.57 2.20 11.58
C PRO A 48 -11.88 3.69 11.40
N ASP A 49 -10.97 4.55 11.87
CA ASP A 49 -11.07 6.00 11.66
C ASP A 49 -10.67 6.39 10.24
N TYR A 50 -9.67 5.70 9.69
CA TYR A 50 -9.08 6.03 8.42
C TYR A 50 -8.95 4.82 7.48
N LEU A 51 -9.17 5.08 6.19
CA LEU A 51 -8.71 4.24 5.09
C LEU A 51 -7.67 5.05 4.31
N VAL A 52 -6.41 4.68 4.40
CA VAL A 52 -5.33 5.29 3.63
C VAL A 52 -5.21 4.59 2.29
N VAL A 53 -5.37 5.33 1.20
CA VAL A 53 -5.28 4.79 -0.16
C VAL A 53 -4.02 5.32 -0.82
N GLN A 54 -3.03 4.44 -0.96
CA GLN A 54 -1.73 4.75 -1.52
C GLN A 54 -1.70 4.55 -3.04
N HIS A 55 -2.49 3.58 -3.54
CA HIS A 55 -2.49 3.17 -4.94
C HIS A 55 -3.90 2.83 -5.45
N MET A 56 -4.18 3.20 -6.70
CA MET A 56 -5.50 3.07 -7.32
C MET A 56 -5.61 1.92 -8.34
N GLU A 57 -4.58 1.09 -8.47
CA GLU A 57 -4.70 -0.11 -9.29
C GLU A 57 -5.82 -1.01 -8.73
N PRO A 58 -6.65 -1.63 -9.59
CA PRO A 58 -7.85 -2.35 -9.12
C PRO A 58 -7.60 -3.44 -8.10
N ASP A 59 -6.43 -4.07 -8.12
CA ASP A 59 -6.07 -5.11 -7.15
C ASP A 59 -5.74 -4.58 -5.74
N HIS A 60 -5.67 -3.24 -5.58
CA HIS A 60 -5.51 -2.57 -4.28
C HIS A 60 -6.67 -1.61 -3.98
N ALA A 61 -7.47 -1.23 -4.98
CA ALA A 61 -8.50 -0.22 -4.83
C ALA A 61 -9.93 -0.73 -5.01
N ALA A 62 -10.14 -1.93 -5.58
CA ALA A 62 -11.48 -2.40 -5.97
C ALA A 62 -12.47 -2.49 -4.81
N ASN A 63 -11.98 -2.63 -3.58
CA ASN A 63 -12.84 -2.78 -2.40
C ASN A 63 -13.07 -1.48 -1.62
N ILE A 64 -12.61 -0.33 -2.08
CA ILE A 64 -12.85 0.97 -1.41
C ILE A 64 -14.34 1.20 -1.18
N GLU A 65 -15.18 1.03 -2.20
CA GLU A 65 -16.63 1.20 -2.07
C GLU A 65 -17.26 0.21 -1.10
N ASN A 66 -16.80 -1.05 -1.11
CA ASN A 66 -17.29 -2.10 -0.21
C ASN A 66 -16.86 -1.81 1.23
N PHE A 67 -15.65 -1.34 1.45
CA PHE A 67 -15.17 -0.93 2.76
C PHE A 67 -15.97 0.24 3.32
N MET A 68 -16.22 1.27 2.51
CA MET A 68 -17.03 2.43 2.93
C MET A 68 -18.49 2.09 3.19
N LYS A 69 -19.03 1.01 2.59
CA LYS A 69 -20.35 0.47 2.94
C LYS A 69 -20.33 -0.25 4.29
N ALA A 70 -19.28 -1.00 4.58
CA ALA A 70 -19.11 -1.71 5.85
C ALA A 70 -18.79 -0.75 7.02
N TYR A 71 -18.01 0.28 6.75
CA TYR A 71 -17.53 1.26 7.74
C TYR A 71 -17.82 2.69 7.26
N PRO A 72 -19.10 3.12 7.30
CA PRO A 72 -19.54 4.37 6.68
C PRO A 72 -19.01 5.64 7.36
N ASP A 73 -18.51 5.55 8.59
CA ASP A 73 -17.97 6.68 9.34
C ASP A 73 -16.48 6.92 9.10
N THR A 74 -15.81 6.03 8.36
CA THR A 74 -14.38 6.12 8.06
C THR A 74 -14.05 7.31 7.16
N THR A 75 -12.93 7.99 7.44
CA THR A 75 -12.37 9.03 6.57
C THR A 75 -11.35 8.41 5.61
N VAL A 76 -11.52 8.65 4.32
CA VAL A 76 -10.54 8.25 3.31
C VAL A 76 -9.42 9.27 3.26
N VAL A 77 -8.18 8.81 3.39
CA VAL A 77 -6.96 9.61 3.35
C VAL A 77 -6.21 9.31 2.06
N ALA A 78 -6.01 10.32 1.23
CA ALA A 78 -5.33 10.16 -0.06
C ALA A 78 -4.87 11.51 -0.61
N ASN A 79 -4.03 11.49 -1.65
CA ASN A 79 -3.69 12.72 -2.36
C ASN A 79 -4.79 13.13 -3.37
N THR A 80 -4.70 14.34 -3.87
CA THR A 80 -5.70 14.92 -4.80
C THR A 80 -5.89 14.06 -6.06
N LYS A 81 -4.80 13.50 -6.62
CA LYS A 81 -4.86 12.70 -7.83
C LYS A 81 -5.59 11.37 -7.59
N THR A 82 -5.32 10.73 -6.46
CA THR A 82 -6.02 9.52 -6.00
C THR A 82 -7.52 9.77 -5.91
N PHE A 83 -7.96 10.87 -5.29
CA PHE A 83 -9.39 11.22 -5.24
C PHE A 83 -10.00 11.48 -6.61
N THR A 84 -9.27 12.08 -7.53
CA THR A 84 -9.73 12.25 -8.92
C THR A 84 -9.95 10.89 -9.59
N MET A 85 -9.03 9.95 -9.41
CA MET A 85 -9.15 8.59 -9.95
C MET A 85 -10.28 7.81 -9.29
N MET A 86 -10.49 7.94 -7.98
CA MET A 86 -11.65 7.36 -7.29
C MET A 86 -12.97 7.81 -7.90
N GLY A 87 -13.11 9.10 -8.21
CA GLY A 87 -14.30 9.63 -8.86
C GLY A 87 -14.55 9.07 -10.26
N ASN A 88 -13.49 8.66 -10.97
CA ASN A 88 -13.62 8.01 -12.26
C ASN A 88 -13.96 6.52 -12.15
N PHE A 89 -13.44 5.82 -11.13
CA PHE A 89 -13.63 4.38 -10.95
C PHE A 89 -14.94 4.05 -10.24
N PHE A 90 -15.34 4.87 -9.26
CA PHE A 90 -16.48 4.60 -8.38
C PHE A 90 -17.53 5.71 -8.50
N ARG A 91 -18.38 5.63 -9.51
CA ARG A 91 -19.39 6.67 -9.83
C ARG A 91 -20.42 6.90 -8.72
N ASN A 92 -20.67 5.89 -7.88
CA ASN A 92 -21.66 5.92 -6.80
C ASN A 92 -21.04 6.12 -5.41
N LEU A 93 -19.71 6.25 -5.31
CA LEU A 93 -19.02 6.45 -4.05
C LEU A 93 -19.19 7.90 -3.59
N ASN A 94 -19.98 8.10 -2.53
CA ASN A 94 -20.10 9.40 -1.89
C ASN A 94 -19.12 9.50 -0.71
N LEU A 95 -18.19 10.44 -0.81
CA LEU A 95 -17.21 10.75 0.24
C LEU A 95 -17.38 12.18 0.78
N ASP A 96 -18.57 12.76 0.71
CA ASP A 96 -18.83 14.12 1.23
C ASP A 96 -18.56 14.16 2.75
N GLY A 97 -17.68 15.06 3.18
CA GLY A 97 -17.27 15.17 4.57
C GLY A 97 -16.35 14.03 5.07
N LYS A 98 -15.93 13.10 4.20
CA LYS A 98 -15.12 11.91 4.55
C LYS A 98 -13.82 11.83 3.78
N LYS A 99 -13.28 12.95 3.33
CA LYS A 99 -11.99 13.05 2.63
C LYS A 99 -10.99 13.81 3.47
N LEU A 100 -9.82 13.23 3.64
CA LEU A 100 -8.63 13.92 4.10
C LEU A 100 -7.62 13.95 2.95
N VAL A 101 -7.50 15.10 2.32
CA VAL A 101 -6.52 15.30 1.23
C VAL A 101 -5.17 15.61 1.85
N VAL A 102 -4.15 14.84 1.50
CA VAL A 102 -2.78 15.05 1.98
C VAL A 102 -1.86 15.52 0.85
N ALA A 103 -0.87 16.34 1.23
CA ALA A 103 0.23 16.77 0.39
C ALA A 103 1.50 15.93 0.67
N ASN A 104 2.50 16.08 -0.20
CA ASN A 104 3.79 15.43 0.02
C ASN A 104 4.46 15.94 1.28
N GLY A 105 4.79 15.05 2.19
CA GLY A 105 5.40 15.37 3.49
C GLY A 105 4.40 15.67 4.61
N ASP A 106 3.10 15.67 4.32
CA ASP A 106 2.09 15.80 5.39
C ASP A 106 2.14 14.59 6.32
N SER A 107 1.70 14.80 7.56
CA SER A 107 1.63 13.74 8.57
C SER A 107 0.25 13.63 9.18
N LEU A 108 -0.12 12.42 9.56
CA LEU A 108 -1.34 12.06 10.27
C LEU A 108 -0.98 11.34 11.57
N THR A 109 -1.43 11.91 12.69
CA THR A 109 -1.22 11.28 14.01
C THR A 109 -2.41 10.39 14.35
N LEU A 110 -2.14 9.15 14.73
CA LEU A 110 -3.15 8.18 15.17
C LEU A 110 -3.25 8.07 16.71
N GLY A 111 -2.30 8.62 17.41
CA GLY A 111 -2.07 8.54 18.85
C GLY A 111 -0.56 8.48 19.08
N LYS A 112 0.00 7.29 19.22
CA LYS A 112 1.46 7.06 19.26
C LYS A 112 2.07 7.04 17.87
N HIS A 113 1.37 6.45 16.91
CA HIS A 113 1.83 6.33 15.53
C HIS A 113 1.67 7.64 14.77
N VAL A 114 2.71 7.99 14.01
CA VAL A 114 2.72 9.18 13.15
C VAL A 114 3.05 8.74 11.74
N LEU A 115 2.06 8.83 10.87
CA LEU A 115 2.15 8.47 9.47
C LEU A 115 2.57 9.69 8.64
N THR A 116 3.67 9.60 7.92
CA THR A 116 4.12 10.64 6.99
C THR A 116 3.96 10.15 5.55
N PHE A 117 3.34 10.97 4.70
CA PHE A 117 3.02 10.62 3.31
C PHE A 117 4.10 11.13 2.37
N VAL A 118 4.71 10.24 1.59
CA VAL A 118 5.73 10.57 0.61
C VAL A 118 5.22 10.22 -0.79
N PHE A 119 5.15 11.20 -1.68
CA PHE A 119 4.67 10.96 -3.03
C PHE A 119 5.72 10.24 -3.87
N ALA A 120 5.29 9.18 -4.53
CA ALA A 120 6.08 8.33 -5.41
C ALA A 120 5.50 8.26 -6.83
N PRO A 121 5.27 9.43 -7.49
CA PRO A 121 4.59 9.46 -8.78
C PRO A 121 5.34 8.63 -9.82
N MET A 122 4.60 7.81 -10.56
CA MET A 122 5.09 6.85 -11.56
C MET A 122 5.87 5.66 -10.97
N VAL A 123 5.74 5.42 -9.66
CA VAL A 123 6.25 4.18 -9.05
C VAL A 123 5.04 3.37 -8.52
N HIS A 124 4.16 2.73 -9.40
CA HIS A 124 4.36 2.83 -10.86
C HIS A 124 3.26 3.66 -11.55
N TRP A 125 2.20 4.08 -10.87
CA TRP A 125 1.14 4.96 -11.38
C TRP A 125 1.35 6.41 -10.91
N PRO A 126 0.68 7.39 -11.58
CA PRO A 126 0.96 8.81 -11.34
C PRO A 126 0.50 9.33 -9.98
N GLU A 127 -0.40 8.62 -9.29
CA GLU A 127 -0.96 9.02 -7.99
C GLU A 127 -0.28 8.36 -6.81
N VAL A 128 0.61 7.38 -7.02
CA VAL A 128 1.19 6.57 -5.95
C VAL A 128 1.84 7.46 -4.88
N MET A 129 1.54 7.13 -3.65
CA MET A 129 2.27 7.60 -2.47
C MET A 129 2.67 6.38 -1.62
N VAL A 130 3.71 6.53 -0.83
CA VAL A 130 4.12 5.60 0.21
C VAL A 130 3.91 6.25 1.56
N THR A 131 3.77 5.46 2.62
CA THR A 131 3.51 5.97 3.96
C THR A 131 4.58 5.46 4.91
N TYR A 132 5.21 6.35 5.65
CA TYR A 132 6.19 6.00 6.68
C TYR A 132 5.60 6.23 8.06
N ASP A 133 5.55 5.17 8.87
CA ASP A 133 5.29 5.26 10.30
C ASP A 133 6.60 5.44 11.05
N SER A 134 6.78 6.62 11.63
CA SER A 134 8.01 6.96 12.34
C SER A 134 8.13 6.30 13.72
N THR A 135 7.04 5.78 14.27
CA THR A 135 7.01 5.15 15.60
C THR A 135 7.58 3.75 15.55
N ASP A 136 7.06 2.91 14.66
CA ASP A 136 7.52 1.54 14.48
C ASP A 136 8.53 1.40 13.34
N LYS A 137 8.89 2.53 12.68
CA LYS A 137 9.85 2.59 11.59
C LYS A 137 9.46 1.70 10.40
N VAL A 138 8.17 1.69 10.10
CA VAL A 138 7.57 0.89 9.04
C VAL A 138 7.35 1.74 7.79
N LEU A 139 7.80 1.25 6.65
CA LEU A 139 7.48 1.80 5.34
C LEU A 139 6.38 0.94 4.69
N PHE A 140 5.18 1.49 4.54
CA PHE A 140 4.15 0.95 3.64
C PHE A 140 4.46 1.43 2.23
N SER A 141 5.00 0.54 1.41
CA SER A 141 5.72 0.91 0.19
C SER A 141 4.88 0.86 -1.08
N ALA A 142 3.56 0.72 -0.96
CA ALA A 142 2.69 0.43 -2.09
C ALA A 142 3.26 -0.79 -2.86
N ASP A 143 3.36 -0.73 -4.17
CA ASP A 143 3.95 -1.80 -4.98
C ASP A 143 5.48 -1.89 -4.88
N GLY A 144 6.11 -0.89 -4.30
CA GLY A 144 7.56 -0.91 -4.09
C GLY A 144 8.01 -2.11 -3.25
N PHE A 145 9.08 -2.78 -3.67
CA PHE A 145 9.64 -3.98 -3.04
C PHE A 145 8.73 -5.22 -3.09
N GLY A 146 7.64 -5.17 -3.86
CA GLY A 146 6.79 -6.31 -4.11
C GLY A 146 7.45 -7.39 -4.96
N LYS A 147 6.86 -8.58 -4.91
CA LYS A 147 7.24 -9.70 -5.79
C LYS A 147 6.01 -10.43 -6.29
N PHE A 148 6.15 -11.13 -7.41
CA PHE A 148 5.14 -12.09 -7.84
C PHE A 148 5.14 -13.34 -6.96
N GLY A 149 4.04 -14.08 -7.00
CA GLY A 149 3.85 -15.37 -6.34
C GLY A 149 3.10 -15.28 -5.01
N ALA A 150 2.74 -16.46 -4.51
CA ALA A 150 2.02 -16.63 -3.26
C ALA A 150 2.99 -16.68 -2.07
N LEU A 151 2.50 -16.38 -0.86
CA LEU A 151 3.32 -16.41 0.36
C LEU A 151 3.58 -17.82 0.88
N ASP A 152 2.83 -18.81 0.45
CA ASP A 152 2.96 -20.22 0.85
C ASP A 152 3.91 -21.05 -0.03
N VAL A 153 4.64 -20.40 -0.94
CA VAL A 153 5.62 -21.02 -1.82
C VAL A 153 7.00 -20.47 -1.50
N GLU A 154 7.95 -21.37 -1.26
CA GLU A 154 9.35 -21.00 -1.10
C GLU A 154 9.95 -20.68 -2.47
N GLU A 155 10.23 -19.40 -2.70
CA GLU A 155 10.79 -18.87 -3.94
C GLU A 155 11.92 -17.89 -3.63
N ASP A 156 12.91 -17.84 -4.54
CA ASP A 156 13.95 -16.82 -4.47
C ASP A 156 13.34 -15.42 -4.68
N TRP A 157 13.44 -14.58 -3.63
CA TRP A 157 12.91 -13.22 -3.68
C TRP A 157 13.52 -12.41 -4.83
N ASP A 158 14.84 -12.49 -5.03
CA ASP A 158 15.55 -11.70 -6.03
C ASP A 158 15.03 -11.99 -7.45
N CYS A 159 14.74 -13.24 -7.76
CA CYS A 159 14.25 -13.63 -9.08
C CYS A 159 12.87 -13.05 -9.36
N GLU A 160 11.92 -13.26 -8.46
CA GLU A 160 10.52 -12.86 -8.64
C GLU A 160 10.32 -11.36 -8.44
N ALA A 161 11.05 -10.74 -7.51
CA ALA A 161 11.04 -9.30 -7.32
C ALA A 161 11.67 -8.54 -8.50
N ARG A 162 12.77 -9.06 -9.10
CA ARG A 162 13.35 -8.46 -10.30
C ARG A 162 12.39 -8.55 -11.49
N ARG A 163 11.73 -9.69 -11.65
CA ARG A 163 10.72 -9.87 -12.71
C ARG A 163 9.56 -8.90 -12.51
N TYR A 164 9.09 -8.72 -11.27
CA TYR A 164 8.09 -7.74 -10.88
C TYR A 164 8.57 -6.31 -11.18
N TYR A 165 9.76 -5.93 -10.68
CA TYR A 165 10.37 -4.63 -10.90
C TYR A 165 10.45 -4.26 -12.39
N ILE A 166 11.05 -5.12 -13.21
CA ILE A 166 11.23 -4.86 -14.65
C ILE A 166 9.87 -4.75 -15.36
N GLY A 167 8.91 -5.59 -15.01
CA GLY A 167 7.57 -5.58 -15.62
C GLY A 167 6.73 -4.37 -15.24
N ILE A 168 6.83 -3.89 -14.01
CA ILE A 168 5.94 -2.87 -13.42
C ILE A 168 6.62 -1.49 -13.40
N VAL A 169 7.77 -1.35 -12.75
CA VAL A 169 8.40 -0.04 -12.48
C VAL A 169 9.65 0.25 -13.31
N GLY A 170 10.25 -0.74 -13.98
CA GLY A 170 11.56 -0.60 -14.63
C GLY A 170 11.67 0.52 -15.66
N LYS A 171 10.58 0.84 -16.37
CA LYS A 171 10.52 1.99 -17.28
C LYS A 171 10.58 3.35 -16.58
N TYR A 172 10.43 3.38 -15.25
CA TYR A 172 10.41 4.58 -14.42
C TYR A 172 11.61 4.63 -13.45
N GLY A 173 12.74 4.05 -13.81
CA GLY A 173 13.93 3.96 -12.97
C GLY A 173 14.37 5.30 -12.36
N ALA A 174 14.27 6.41 -13.12
CA ALA A 174 14.59 7.73 -12.59
C ALA A 174 13.68 8.16 -11.42
N GLN A 175 12.41 7.75 -11.42
CA GLN A 175 11.45 8.01 -10.35
C GLN A 175 11.73 7.09 -9.15
N VAL A 176 12.08 5.82 -9.41
CA VAL A 176 12.52 4.88 -8.37
C VAL A 176 13.74 5.42 -7.65
N GLN A 177 14.75 5.92 -8.37
CA GLN A 177 15.95 6.52 -7.79
C GLN A 177 15.64 7.74 -6.89
N LYS A 178 14.64 8.55 -7.24
CA LYS A 178 14.19 9.64 -6.39
C LYS A 178 13.55 9.14 -5.10
N LEU A 179 12.73 8.09 -5.20
CA LEU A 179 12.10 7.47 -4.04
C LEU A 179 13.14 6.85 -3.11
N LEU A 180 14.11 6.11 -3.64
CA LEU A 180 15.22 5.53 -2.86
C LEU A 180 16.03 6.60 -2.11
N LYS A 181 16.31 7.74 -2.76
CA LYS A 181 16.99 8.87 -2.10
C LYS A 181 16.17 9.47 -0.96
N ALA A 182 14.87 9.59 -1.13
CA ALA A 182 13.98 10.03 -0.06
C ALA A 182 13.92 9.01 1.08
N ALA A 183 13.78 7.73 0.77
CA ALA A 183 13.75 6.64 1.75
C ALA A 183 15.06 6.51 2.54
N ALA A 184 16.22 6.80 1.92
CA ALA A 184 17.53 6.76 2.57
C ALA A 184 17.68 7.76 3.72
N THR A 185 16.81 8.76 3.82
CA THR A 185 16.78 9.72 4.93
C THR A 185 15.94 9.23 6.13
N LEU A 186 15.22 8.12 5.98
CA LEU A 186 14.33 7.54 6.98
C LEU A 186 15.01 6.35 7.66
N ASP A 187 14.73 6.18 8.96
CA ASP A 187 15.17 5.00 9.71
C ASP A 187 14.15 3.87 9.53
N ILE A 188 14.21 3.17 8.39
CA ILE A 188 13.28 2.09 8.05
C ILE A 188 13.80 0.77 8.61
N GLN A 189 12.97 0.07 9.37
CA GLN A 189 13.25 -1.25 9.95
C GLN A 189 12.33 -2.35 9.41
N THR A 190 11.22 -1.95 8.79
CA THR A 190 10.27 -2.90 8.17
C THR A 190 9.72 -2.28 6.88
N ILE A 191 9.61 -3.08 5.84
CA ILE A 191 8.92 -2.69 4.59
C ILE A 191 7.70 -3.59 4.41
N CYS A 192 6.54 -2.97 4.22
CA CYS A 192 5.24 -3.58 4.02
C CYS A 192 4.73 -3.32 2.59
N PRO A 193 5.06 -4.18 1.61
CA PRO A 193 4.61 -4.02 0.23
C PRO A 193 3.18 -4.52 0.04
N LEU A 194 2.51 -4.08 -1.02
CA LEU A 194 1.17 -4.56 -1.38
C LEU A 194 1.19 -5.98 -2.00
N HIS A 195 2.35 -6.45 -2.45
CA HIS A 195 2.57 -7.82 -2.93
C HIS A 195 3.80 -8.46 -2.28
N GLY A 196 3.68 -9.75 -1.95
CA GLY A 196 4.79 -10.51 -1.39
C GLY A 196 4.95 -10.40 0.13
N PRO A 197 6.07 -10.84 0.70
CA PRO A 197 6.28 -10.88 2.13
C PRO A 197 6.60 -9.51 2.73
N ILE A 198 6.31 -9.35 4.02
CA ILE A 198 6.84 -8.25 4.82
C ILE A 198 8.35 -8.46 4.96
N LEU A 199 9.13 -7.39 4.76
CA LEU A 199 10.59 -7.44 4.81
C LEU A 199 11.06 -6.79 6.12
N THR A 200 11.69 -7.58 6.98
CA THR A 200 12.13 -7.15 8.33
C THR A 200 13.63 -7.32 8.55
N GLU A 201 14.29 -8.09 7.72
CA GLU A 201 15.71 -8.41 7.84
C GLU A 201 16.46 -8.03 6.57
N ASN A 202 17.75 -7.68 6.72
CA ASN A 202 18.64 -7.40 5.59
C ASN A 202 18.08 -6.38 4.57
N LEU A 203 17.42 -5.33 5.04
CA LEU A 203 16.78 -4.33 4.17
C LEU A 203 17.75 -3.68 3.18
N GLY A 204 19.04 -3.59 3.54
CA GLY A 204 20.08 -3.10 2.64
C GLY A 204 20.18 -3.89 1.34
N HIS A 205 19.96 -5.22 1.37
CA HIS A 205 19.93 -6.07 0.19
C HIS A 205 18.82 -5.66 -0.79
N TYR A 206 17.61 -5.42 -0.29
CA TYR A 206 16.47 -5.06 -1.14
C TYR A 206 16.65 -3.66 -1.75
N LEU A 207 17.18 -2.72 -0.98
CA LEU A 207 17.50 -1.36 -1.46
C LEU A 207 18.59 -1.41 -2.54
N GLU A 208 19.66 -2.18 -2.33
CA GLU A 208 20.72 -2.38 -3.31
C GLU A 208 20.21 -2.98 -4.62
N LYS A 209 19.32 -3.99 -4.55
CA LYS A 209 18.71 -4.59 -5.74
C LYS A 209 17.90 -3.57 -6.53
N TYR A 210 17.09 -2.76 -5.87
CA TYR A 210 16.33 -1.70 -6.51
C TYR A 210 17.21 -0.59 -7.13
N ASP A 211 18.38 -0.34 -6.54
CA ASP A 211 19.38 0.59 -7.11
C ASP A 211 20.06 0.01 -8.37
N ILE A 212 20.33 -1.29 -8.38
CA ILE A 212 20.99 -1.99 -9.50
C ILE A 212 20.04 -2.19 -10.68
N TRP A 213 18.76 -2.53 -10.44
CA TRP A 213 17.79 -2.85 -11.49
C TRP A 213 17.31 -1.59 -12.21
#